data_825d38b477461a55649526351bd23b95
#
_entry.id   825d38b477461a55649526351bd23b95
#
_cell.length_a   1.000
_cell.length_b   1.000
_cell.length_c   1.000
_cell.angle_alpha   90.00
_cell.angle_beta   90.00
_cell.angle_gamma   90.00
#
_symmetry.space_group_name_H-M   'P 1'
#
loop_
_entity.id
_entity.type
_entity.pdbx_description
1 polymer ?
#
loop_
_entity_poly.entity_id
_entity_poly.type
_entity_poly.pdbx_seq_one_letter_code
_entity_poly.pdbx_strand_id
1 'polypeptide(L)'
;MPRVCDVEVVHGVQNGVLIGDSGIKPIWEITFHTGGRKSTGHAFLMFMVRGLTGDGPGARVEVNEQFVGHILRSPGADTRHWFTQTINISGAVLRDGANELEVHAAANTSGNDQFDDFRLKNVFCFFQQDA
;
A
#
# COMPACT_ATOMS: atom_id res chain seq x y z
N MET A 1 -8.74 -13.04 -25.79
CA MET A 1 -7.31 -12.85 -25.51
C MET A 1 -6.93 -13.57 -24.23
N PRO A 2 -5.90 -14.40 -24.24
CA PRO A 2 -5.42 -15.00 -23.00
C PRO A 2 -4.88 -13.89 -22.07
N ARG A 3 -5.05 -14.13 -20.79
CA ARG A 3 -4.54 -13.24 -19.74
C ARG A 3 -3.53 -13.96 -18.90
N VAL A 4 -2.51 -13.25 -18.48
CA VAL A 4 -1.51 -13.77 -17.55
C VAL A 4 -1.51 -12.90 -16.30
N CYS A 5 -1.23 -13.52 -15.17
CA CYS A 5 -1.00 -12.77 -13.93
C CYS A 5 0.46 -12.34 -13.91
N ASP A 6 0.68 -11.11 -13.52
CA ASP A 6 2.00 -10.55 -13.38
C ASP A 6 2.13 -9.86 -12.03
N VAL A 7 3.36 -9.61 -11.62
CA VAL A 7 3.64 -8.98 -10.34
C VAL A 7 4.75 -7.95 -10.51
N GLU A 8 4.55 -6.78 -9.91
CA GLU A 8 5.55 -5.75 -9.83
C GLU A 8 5.97 -5.53 -8.38
N VAL A 9 7.27 -5.54 -8.12
CA VAL A 9 7.80 -5.18 -6.80
C VAL A 9 7.77 -3.66 -6.72
N VAL A 10 6.85 -3.14 -5.92
CA VAL A 10 6.68 -1.70 -5.76
C VAL A 10 7.73 -1.15 -4.80
N HIS A 11 8.00 -1.87 -3.70
CA HIS A 11 8.98 -1.45 -2.69
C HIS A 11 9.47 -2.68 -1.92
N GLY A 12 10.78 -2.89 -1.90
CA GLY A 12 11.38 -4.09 -1.32
C GLY A 12 12.51 -3.83 -0.33
N VAL A 13 12.57 -2.65 0.31
CA VAL A 13 13.62 -2.34 1.28
C VAL A 13 13.47 -3.20 2.53
N GLN A 14 14.58 -3.81 2.99
CA GLN A 14 14.60 -4.82 4.04
C GLN A 14 13.88 -4.39 5.33
N ASN A 15 14.14 -3.18 5.82
CA ASN A 15 13.53 -2.67 7.05
C ASN A 15 12.25 -1.88 6.80
N GLY A 16 11.87 -1.73 5.54
CA GLY A 16 10.70 -0.99 5.15
C GLY A 16 10.86 0.52 5.26
N VAL A 17 9.79 1.21 4.94
CA VAL A 17 9.68 2.66 5.09
C VAL A 17 8.90 2.97 6.36
N LEU A 18 9.36 3.96 7.11
CA LEU A 18 8.66 4.46 8.31
C LEU A 18 7.75 5.62 7.89
N ILE A 19 6.47 5.47 8.15
CA ILE A 19 5.45 6.46 7.83
C ILE A 19 4.82 6.94 9.14
N GLY A 20 4.74 8.24 9.33
CA GLY A 20 4.20 8.86 10.52
C GLY A 20 5.06 10.03 11.01
N ASP A 21 4.86 10.43 12.25
CA ASP A 21 5.56 11.59 12.82
C ASP A 21 7.08 11.44 12.83
N SER A 22 7.58 10.23 13.07
CA SER A 22 9.02 9.96 13.13
C SER A 22 9.62 9.61 11.76
N GLY A 23 8.85 9.62 10.70
CA GLY A 23 9.28 9.25 9.37
C GLY A 23 8.69 10.16 8.31
N ILE A 24 8.18 9.54 7.24
CA ILE A 24 7.57 10.26 6.13
C ILE A 24 6.13 10.62 6.46
N LYS A 25 5.77 11.88 6.29
CA LYS A 25 4.40 12.40 6.47
C LYS A 25 4.23 13.67 5.65
N PRO A 26 3.00 14.03 5.26
CA PRO A 26 1.76 13.28 5.49
C PRO A 26 1.56 12.11 4.51
N ILE A 27 2.31 12.06 3.43
CA ILE A 27 2.10 11.09 2.35
C ILE A 27 3.44 10.49 1.92
N TRP A 28 3.49 9.16 1.81
CA TRP A 28 4.57 8.46 1.14
C TRP A 28 4.12 8.11 -0.27
N GLU A 29 4.93 8.46 -1.26
CA GLU A 29 4.64 8.23 -2.67
C GLU A 29 5.72 7.37 -3.31
N ILE A 30 5.32 6.48 -4.22
CA ILE A 30 6.25 5.72 -5.04
C ILE A 30 5.62 5.44 -6.41
N THR A 31 6.45 5.50 -7.45
CA THR A 31 6.06 5.14 -8.80
C THR A 31 6.45 3.69 -9.08
N PHE A 32 5.56 2.94 -9.71
CA PHE A 32 5.83 1.59 -10.18
C PHE A 32 5.28 1.42 -11.60
N HIS A 33 5.75 0.39 -12.31
CA HIS A 33 5.40 0.18 -13.70
C HIS A 33 4.72 -1.17 -13.89
N THR A 34 3.64 -1.19 -14.65
CA THR A 34 2.94 -2.43 -15.00
C THR A 34 3.48 -3.09 -16.27
N GLY A 35 4.42 -2.45 -16.95
CA GLY A 35 5.15 -3.08 -18.05
C GLY A 35 4.44 -3.17 -19.38
N GLY A 36 3.43 -2.38 -19.64
CA GLY A 36 2.93 -2.18 -20.97
C GLY A 36 1.49 -2.62 -21.24
N ARG A 37 1.13 -3.87 -21.10
CA ARG A 37 -0.20 -4.35 -21.51
C ARG A 37 -1.03 -4.83 -20.33
N LYS A 38 -1.41 -3.94 -19.45
CA LYS A 38 -2.32 -4.35 -18.38
C LYS A 38 -3.72 -4.66 -18.94
N SER A 39 -4.38 -5.60 -18.30
CA SER A 39 -5.80 -5.84 -18.48
C SER A 39 -6.61 -4.98 -17.52
N THR A 40 -7.89 -4.76 -17.82
CA THR A 40 -8.83 -4.14 -16.91
C THR A 40 -9.39 -5.10 -15.85
N GLY A 41 -8.85 -6.32 -15.78
CA GLY A 41 -9.26 -7.32 -14.80
C GLY A 41 -8.88 -6.96 -13.39
N HIS A 42 -9.08 -7.92 -12.49
CA HIS A 42 -8.79 -7.72 -11.07
C HIS A 42 -7.30 -7.57 -10.80
N ALA A 43 -6.99 -6.72 -9.84
CA ALA A 43 -5.65 -6.52 -9.34
C ALA A 43 -5.69 -6.43 -7.81
N PHE A 44 -4.55 -6.56 -7.15
CA PHE A 44 -4.45 -6.30 -5.73
C PHE A 44 -3.04 -5.90 -5.33
N LEU A 45 -2.97 -5.14 -4.25
CA LEU A 45 -1.73 -4.85 -3.56
C LEU A 45 -1.57 -5.85 -2.42
N MET A 46 -0.35 -6.31 -2.20
CA MET A 46 0.01 -7.10 -1.03
C MET A 46 1.23 -6.44 -0.38
N PHE A 47 1.22 -6.34 0.93
CA PHE A 47 2.29 -5.68 1.66
C PHE A 47 2.38 -6.21 3.08
N MET A 48 3.49 -5.89 3.74
CA MET A 48 3.69 -6.21 5.15
C MET A 48 3.73 -4.91 5.96
N VAL A 49 3.04 -4.91 7.09
CA VAL A 49 2.93 -3.74 7.95
C VAL A 49 3.25 -4.11 9.40
N ARG A 50 3.88 -3.18 10.12
CA ARG A 50 4.19 -3.33 11.54
C ARG A 50 4.00 -2.00 12.26
N GLY A 51 3.35 -2.06 13.42
CA GLY A 51 3.28 -0.92 14.33
C GLY A 51 2.09 0.01 14.14
N LEU A 52 1.17 -0.29 13.24
CA LEU A 52 -0.06 0.52 13.12
C LEU A 52 -1.03 0.11 14.22
N THR A 53 -1.17 0.94 15.24
CA THR A 53 -1.91 0.58 16.47
C THR A 53 -3.01 1.57 16.86
N GLY A 54 -3.12 2.70 16.17
CA GLY A 54 -4.11 3.72 16.47
C GLY A 54 -5.55 3.27 16.25
N ASP A 55 -6.49 3.95 16.87
CA ASP A 55 -7.92 3.63 16.85
C ASP A 55 -8.65 4.15 15.60
N GLY A 56 -7.96 4.86 14.73
CA GLY A 56 -8.56 5.41 13.52
C GLY A 56 -8.83 4.35 12.46
N PRO A 57 -9.33 4.77 11.27
CA PRO A 57 -9.66 3.84 10.19
C PRO A 57 -8.44 3.19 9.54
N GLY A 58 -7.24 3.56 9.93
CA GLY A 58 -6.01 3.09 9.33
C GLY A 58 -5.39 4.09 8.38
N ALA A 59 -4.41 3.64 7.61
CA ALA A 59 -3.71 4.49 6.66
C ALA A 59 -4.38 4.41 5.29
N ARG A 60 -4.79 5.55 4.77
CA ARG A 60 -5.44 5.64 3.47
C ARG A 60 -4.46 5.32 2.35
N VAL A 61 -4.89 4.49 1.41
CA VAL A 61 -4.09 4.12 0.24
C VAL A 61 -4.80 4.60 -1.03
N GLU A 62 -4.04 5.24 -1.90
CA GLU A 62 -4.50 5.69 -3.20
C GLU A 62 -3.58 5.16 -4.30
N VAL A 63 -4.15 4.81 -5.41
CA VAL A 63 -3.43 4.47 -6.65
C VAL A 63 -3.93 5.39 -7.74
N ASN A 64 -3.01 6.11 -8.38
CA ASN A 64 -3.32 7.09 -9.42
C ASN A 64 -4.40 8.08 -8.97
N GLU A 65 -4.24 8.58 -7.73
CA GLU A 65 -5.14 9.55 -7.08
C GLU A 65 -6.56 9.02 -6.79
N GLN A 66 -6.77 7.70 -6.90
CA GLN A 66 -8.04 7.07 -6.57
C GLN A 66 -7.92 6.27 -5.28
N PHE A 67 -8.86 6.49 -4.36
CA PHE A 67 -8.91 5.73 -3.11
C PHE A 67 -9.18 4.26 -3.39
N VAL A 68 -8.34 3.38 -2.84
CA VAL A 68 -8.48 1.93 -3.02
C VAL A 68 -8.69 1.15 -1.72
N GLY A 69 -8.38 1.73 -0.58
CA GLY A 69 -8.59 1.08 0.71
C GLY A 69 -7.71 1.65 1.80
N HIS A 70 -7.70 0.96 2.94
CA HIS A 70 -6.88 1.34 4.09
C HIS A 70 -5.93 0.21 4.48
N ILE A 71 -4.73 0.58 4.92
CA ILE A 71 -3.88 -0.32 5.70
C ILE A 71 -4.49 -0.38 7.09
N LEU A 72 -4.83 -1.59 7.53
CA LEU A 72 -5.55 -1.78 8.77
C LEU A 72 -4.61 -1.87 9.97
N ARG A 73 -5.13 -1.53 11.12
CA ARG A 73 -4.47 -1.69 12.41
C ARG A 73 -3.96 -3.11 12.61
N SER A 74 -2.78 -3.22 13.21
CA SER A 74 -2.19 -4.52 13.57
C SER A 74 -3.09 -5.27 14.56
N PRO A 75 -3.28 -6.60 14.37
CA PRO A 75 -4.11 -7.38 15.29
C PRO A 75 -3.63 -7.27 16.73
N GLY A 76 -4.56 -7.02 17.66
CA GLY A 76 -4.26 -6.87 19.07
C GLY A 76 -3.32 -5.70 19.41
N ALA A 77 -3.22 -4.70 18.54
CA ALA A 77 -2.30 -3.58 18.68
C ALA A 77 -0.83 -4.04 18.84
N ASP A 78 -0.46 -5.11 18.16
CA ASP A 78 0.90 -5.66 18.20
C ASP A 78 1.88 -4.72 17.49
N THR A 79 2.98 -4.37 18.17
CA THR A 79 4.01 -3.48 17.63
C THR A 79 5.26 -4.22 17.18
N ARG A 80 5.33 -5.53 17.37
CA ARG A 80 6.56 -6.31 17.20
C ARG A 80 6.60 -7.18 15.96
N HIS A 81 5.43 -7.57 15.44
CA HIS A 81 5.35 -8.52 14.35
C HIS A 81 4.90 -7.84 13.06
N TRP A 82 5.37 -8.40 11.94
CA TRP A 82 4.91 -8.02 10.61
C TRP A 82 3.65 -8.79 10.27
N PHE A 83 2.66 -8.10 9.73
CA PHE A 83 1.41 -8.69 9.27
C PHE A 83 1.24 -8.41 7.78
N THR A 84 0.85 -9.43 7.04
CA THR A 84 0.56 -9.30 5.62
C THR A 84 -0.88 -8.87 5.44
N GLN A 85 -1.08 -7.85 4.61
CA GLN A 85 -2.41 -7.35 4.25
C GLN A 85 -2.52 -7.24 2.74
N THR A 86 -3.75 -7.28 2.24
CA THR A 86 -4.04 -7.08 0.82
C THR A 86 -5.15 -6.05 0.66
N ILE A 87 -5.09 -5.33 -0.47
CA ILE A 87 -6.15 -4.40 -0.89
C ILE A 87 -6.50 -4.77 -2.32
N ASN A 88 -7.76 -5.15 -2.56
CA ASN A 88 -8.26 -5.42 -3.90
C ASN A 88 -8.48 -4.11 -4.63
N ILE A 89 -8.03 -4.06 -5.88
CA ILE A 89 -8.23 -2.88 -6.72
C ILE A 89 -8.79 -3.30 -8.07
N SER A 90 -9.58 -2.43 -8.67
CA SER A 90 -10.01 -2.64 -10.05
C SER A 90 -8.82 -2.43 -10.97
N GLY A 91 -8.63 -3.33 -11.94
CA GLY A 91 -7.60 -3.14 -12.95
C GLY A 91 -7.76 -1.86 -13.75
N ALA A 92 -8.97 -1.30 -13.79
CA ALA A 92 -9.23 -0.02 -14.45
C ALA A 92 -8.54 1.17 -13.77
N VAL A 93 -8.16 1.04 -12.49
CA VAL A 93 -7.40 2.06 -11.76
C VAL A 93 -5.96 2.11 -12.23
N LEU A 94 -5.41 0.98 -12.66
CA LEU A 94 -4.03 0.89 -13.14
C LEU A 94 -3.90 1.46 -14.54
N ARG A 95 -2.74 2.05 -14.81
CA ARG A 95 -2.35 2.54 -16.13
C ARG A 95 -1.32 1.59 -16.73
N ASP A 96 -1.27 1.53 -18.05
CA ASP A 96 -0.13 0.93 -18.74
C ASP A 96 1.10 1.81 -18.49
N GLY A 97 2.18 1.18 -18.03
CA GLY A 97 3.40 1.92 -17.73
C GLY A 97 3.40 2.45 -16.30
N ALA A 98 3.58 3.74 -16.13
CA ALA A 98 3.80 4.37 -14.83
C ALA A 98 2.51 4.49 -14.01
N ASN A 99 2.58 4.05 -12.76
CA ASN A 99 1.50 4.17 -11.77
C ASN A 99 2.06 4.81 -10.50
N GLU A 100 1.24 5.57 -9.81
CA GLU A 100 1.60 6.16 -8.52
C GLU A 100 0.85 5.51 -7.39
N LEU A 101 1.59 5.04 -6.39
CA LEU A 101 1.03 4.59 -5.12
C LEU A 101 1.26 5.67 -4.07
N GLU A 102 0.22 6.06 -3.36
CA GLU A 102 0.30 6.94 -2.22
C GLU A 102 -0.21 6.22 -0.98
N VAL A 103 0.56 6.33 0.10
CA VAL A 103 0.13 5.88 1.43
C VAL A 103 0.13 7.08 2.35
N HIS A 104 -1.04 7.41 2.86
CA HIS A 104 -1.22 8.56 3.74
C HIS A 104 -0.94 8.15 5.18
N ALA A 105 -0.23 8.99 5.92
CA ALA A 105 -0.01 8.74 7.33
C ALA A 105 -1.34 8.66 8.08
N ALA A 106 -1.44 7.70 9.01
CA ALA A 106 -2.65 7.48 9.78
C ALA A 106 -2.78 8.52 10.89
N ALA A 107 -3.87 9.25 10.91
CA ALA A 107 -4.12 10.21 11.98
C ALA A 107 -4.22 9.52 13.34
N ASN A 108 -3.52 10.05 14.33
CA ASN A 108 -3.58 9.54 15.68
C ASN A 108 -4.69 10.28 16.45
N THR A 109 -5.65 9.52 16.96
CA THR A 109 -6.80 10.09 17.66
C THR A 109 -6.57 10.23 19.16
N SER A 110 -5.44 9.71 19.66
CA SER A 110 -5.08 9.77 21.08
C SER A 110 -3.58 10.07 21.22
N GLY A 111 -3.22 10.81 22.26
CA GLY A 111 -1.84 11.15 22.54
C GLY A 111 -1.40 12.48 21.94
N ASN A 112 -0.09 12.75 21.99
CA ASN A 112 0.50 14.02 21.56
C ASN A 112 0.99 13.99 20.11
N ASP A 113 1.08 12.81 19.51
CA ASP A 113 1.54 12.64 18.15
C ASP A 113 0.39 12.90 17.18
N GLN A 114 0.68 13.56 16.07
CA GLN A 114 -0.32 13.86 15.05
C GLN A 114 -0.65 12.64 14.20
N PHE A 115 0.35 11.80 13.92
CA PHE A 115 0.22 10.59 13.12
C PHE A 115 0.80 9.39 13.87
N ASP A 116 0.17 8.22 13.65
CA ASP A 116 0.66 6.96 14.15
C ASP A 116 1.87 6.50 13.32
N ASP A 117 2.94 6.07 13.98
CA ASP A 117 4.14 5.58 13.30
C ASP A 117 3.98 4.10 12.97
N PHE A 118 4.18 3.75 11.72
CA PHE A 118 4.18 2.35 11.29
C PHE A 118 5.22 2.14 10.18
N ARG A 119 5.61 0.88 9.99
CA ARG A 119 6.52 0.49 8.93
C ARG A 119 5.80 -0.35 7.89
N LEU A 120 6.19 -0.13 6.63
CA LEU A 120 5.64 -0.79 5.48
C LEU A 120 6.78 -1.37 4.65
N LYS A 121 6.69 -2.64 4.24
CA LYS A 121 7.68 -3.27 3.38
C LYS A 121 7.07 -4.30 2.46
N ASN A 122 7.87 -4.77 1.49
CA ASN A 122 7.50 -5.83 0.55
C ASN A 122 6.16 -5.54 -0.11
N VAL A 123 6.06 -4.37 -0.71
CA VAL A 123 4.85 -3.96 -1.41
C VAL A 123 4.89 -4.52 -2.82
N PHE A 124 3.87 -5.30 -3.16
CA PHE A 124 3.71 -5.90 -4.48
C PHE A 124 2.38 -5.49 -5.08
N CYS A 125 2.36 -5.30 -6.38
CA CYS A 125 1.13 -5.15 -7.13
C CYS A 125 0.97 -6.36 -8.04
N PHE A 126 -0.10 -7.11 -7.84
CA PHE A 126 -0.49 -8.23 -8.70
C PHE A 126 -1.58 -7.75 -9.64
N PHE A 127 -1.41 -8.01 -10.92
CA PHE A 127 -2.35 -7.54 -11.92
C PHE A 127 -2.44 -8.54 -13.07
N GLN A 128 -3.47 -8.41 -13.88
CA GLN A 128 -3.64 -9.22 -15.08
C GLN A 128 -3.12 -8.45 -16.28
N GLN A 129 -2.47 -9.17 -17.17
CA GLN A 129 -1.88 -8.62 -18.37
C GLN A 129 -2.37 -9.41 -19.55
N ASP A 130 -2.74 -8.73 -20.65
CA ASP A 130 -3.09 -9.39 -21.89
C ASP A 130 -1.83 -9.96 -22.53
N ALA A 131 -1.91 -11.22 -22.89
CA ALA A 131 -0.79 -11.91 -23.49
C ALA A 131 -0.69 -11.65 -25.00
#